data_b09f24e24163ba8c8d67b68437d3cc52
#
_entry.id   b09f24e24163ba8c8d67b68437d3cc52
#
_cell.length_a   1.000
_cell.length_b   1.000
_cell.length_c   1.000
_cell.angle_alpha   90.00
_cell.angle_beta   90.00
_cell.angle_gamma   90.00
#
_symmetry.space_group_name_H-M   'P 1'
#
loop_
_entity.id
_entity.type
_entity.pdbx_description
1 polymer ?
#
loop_
_entity_poly.entity_id
_entity_poly.type
_entity_poly.pdbx_seq_one_letter_code
_entity_poly.pdbx_strand_id
1 'polypeptide(L)'
;MPDYVLAFVIAAGVALLVTPGVIFLAKKTGAMDAPDARKVHKRPVPRIGGLGIYLAFLASMLVVLSYAPIDPEVSFELEGLMVGGTLIVALGLVDDYTNLPAKVKLVGQIVAAAVLVIGFDVRIDFITDPFGDYLFLEWLAIPATLFWIVGLTNTVNLIDGLDGLAAGVATIASVTIFLVALQQGIMFVAVFTAAIAGAALGFLYYNFNPARIFMGDSGSMFLGYMLAGISVIGAVKSAATIALIVPILALGLPILDTTFAIVRRYRGGVPIFKPDKGHLHHRLLDLGFTQRQAVLLMYVISALLGLSAVALTEVSGQFAILIVCVVVAVVLLGAKKIGIFHMKDSVHEH
;
A
#
# COMPACT_ATOMS: atom_id res chain seq x y z
N MET A 1 -22.04 -5.94 17.67
CA MET A 1 -20.83 -5.13 17.37
C MET A 1 -20.79 -5.00 15.87
N PRO A 2 -20.53 -3.84 15.26
CA PRO A 2 -20.44 -3.74 13.81
C PRO A 2 -19.35 -4.64 13.25
N ASP A 3 -19.59 -5.25 12.07
CA ASP A 3 -18.68 -6.26 11.48
C ASP A 3 -17.28 -5.72 11.20
N TYR A 4 -17.17 -4.45 10.79
CA TYR A 4 -15.89 -3.78 10.57
C TYR A 4 -15.09 -3.59 11.88
N VAL A 5 -15.77 -3.36 13.03
CA VAL A 5 -15.07 -3.29 14.34
C VAL A 5 -14.55 -4.66 14.73
N LEU A 6 -15.37 -5.70 14.52
CA LEU A 6 -14.97 -7.07 14.79
C LEU A 6 -13.80 -7.49 13.89
N ALA A 7 -13.87 -7.17 12.59
CA ALA A 7 -12.81 -7.41 11.64
C ALA A 7 -11.48 -6.77 12.07
N PHE A 8 -11.52 -5.50 12.45
CA PHE A 8 -10.33 -4.78 12.96
C PHE A 8 -9.76 -5.44 14.22
N VAL A 9 -10.60 -5.70 15.22
CA VAL A 9 -10.16 -6.25 16.52
C VAL A 9 -9.55 -7.65 16.37
N ILE A 10 -10.19 -8.51 15.56
CA ILE A 10 -9.66 -9.85 15.29
C ILE A 10 -8.32 -9.75 14.57
N ALA A 11 -8.25 -8.97 13.49
CA ALA A 11 -7.02 -8.83 12.72
C ALA A 11 -5.87 -8.27 13.58
N ALA A 12 -6.13 -7.21 14.37
CA ALA A 12 -5.12 -6.64 15.26
C ALA A 12 -4.68 -7.64 16.36
N GLY A 13 -5.62 -8.31 16.99
CA GLY A 13 -5.35 -9.30 18.02
C GLY A 13 -4.55 -10.50 17.48
N VAL A 14 -4.96 -11.05 16.33
CA VAL A 14 -4.24 -12.16 15.69
C VAL A 14 -2.84 -11.72 15.24
N ALA A 15 -2.67 -10.52 14.67
CA ALA A 15 -1.35 -10.00 14.30
C ALA A 15 -0.41 -9.91 15.51
N LEU A 16 -0.91 -9.41 16.65
CA LEU A 16 -0.14 -9.36 17.91
C LEU A 16 0.25 -10.75 18.41
N LEU A 17 -0.64 -11.74 18.31
CA LEU A 17 -0.41 -13.09 18.81
C LEU A 17 0.48 -13.94 17.88
N VAL A 18 0.32 -13.79 16.55
CA VAL A 18 1.01 -14.64 15.57
C VAL A 18 2.42 -14.12 15.26
N THR A 19 2.65 -12.81 15.28
CA THR A 19 3.94 -12.22 14.92
C THR A 19 5.13 -12.77 15.73
N PRO A 20 5.05 -13.01 17.05
CA PRO A 20 6.13 -13.68 17.78
C PRO A 20 6.45 -15.08 17.26
N GLY A 21 5.44 -15.84 16.84
CA GLY A 21 5.61 -17.14 16.18
C GLY A 21 6.31 -17.03 14.84
N VAL A 22 5.98 -15.99 14.04
CA VAL A 22 6.64 -15.70 12.78
C VAL A 22 8.12 -15.30 13.00
N ILE A 23 8.42 -14.52 14.04
CA ILE A 23 9.79 -14.19 14.44
C ILE A 23 10.59 -15.48 14.77
N PHE A 24 9.97 -16.40 15.54
CA PHE A 24 10.60 -17.67 15.86
C PHE A 24 10.82 -18.52 14.60
N LEU A 25 9.82 -18.60 13.71
CA LEU A 25 9.93 -19.32 12.43
C LEU A 25 11.05 -18.76 11.57
N ALA A 26 11.12 -17.42 11.40
CA ALA A 26 12.16 -16.76 10.62
C ALA A 26 13.58 -17.09 11.13
N LYS A 27 13.77 -17.09 12.47
CA LYS A 27 15.04 -17.45 13.09
C LYS A 27 15.39 -18.92 12.85
N LYS A 28 14.39 -19.82 12.90
CA LYS A 28 14.58 -21.26 12.69
C LYS A 28 14.90 -21.60 11.23
N THR A 29 14.26 -20.92 10.29
CA THR A 29 14.41 -21.15 8.84
C THR A 29 15.53 -20.34 8.18
N GLY A 30 16.13 -19.39 8.93
CA GLY A 30 17.19 -18.53 8.40
C GLY A 30 16.69 -17.38 7.53
N ALA A 31 15.37 -17.06 7.54
CA ALA A 31 14.80 -15.92 6.83
C ALA A 31 15.13 -14.60 7.54
N MET A 32 16.43 -14.25 7.52
CA MET A 32 17.01 -13.12 8.23
C MET A 32 17.60 -12.12 7.25
N ASP A 33 17.34 -10.84 7.49
CA ASP A 33 18.00 -9.76 6.78
C ASP A 33 19.32 -9.42 7.46
N ALA A 34 20.44 -9.75 6.80
CA ALA A 34 21.78 -9.47 7.34
C ALA A 34 22.14 -7.99 7.14
N PRO A 35 22.89 -7.38 8.10
CA PRO A 35 23.43 -6.03 7.93
C PRO A 35 24.34 -5.94 6.71
N ASP A 36 24.18 -4.86 5.94
CA ASP A 36 25.03 -4.51 4.80
C ASP A 36 25.39 -3.02 4.92
N ALA A 37 26.47 -2.58 4.26
CA ALA A 37 26.92 -1.19 4.24
C ALA A 37 25.85 -0.18 3.72
N ARG A 38 24.82 -0.67 3.05
CA ARG A 38 23.69 0.13 2.54
C ARG A 38 22.51 0.21 3.49
N LYS A 39 22.45 -0.64 4.54
CA LYS A 39 21.31 -0.81 5.44
C LYS A 39 21.48 -0.02 6.73
N VAL A 40 20.36 0.42 7.28
CA VAL A 40 20.34 1.25 8.50
C VAL A 40 20.51 0.39 9.76
N HIS A 41 20.10 -0.88 9.74
CA HIS A 41 20.17 -1.78 10.88
C HIS A 41 21.57 -2.41 11.02
N LYS A 42 21.98 -2.63 12.28
CA LYS A 42 23.32 -3.16 12.64
C LYS A 42 23.32 -4.62 13.11
N ARG A 43 22.16 -5.25 13.19
CA ARG A 43 21.95 -6.65 13.63
C ARG A 43 21.04 -7.37 12.65
N PRO A 44 21.21 -8.70 12.47
CA PRO A 44 20.28 -9.47 11.66
C PRO A 44 18.84 -9.36 12.21
N VAL A 45 17.87 -9.08 11.33
CA VAL A 45 16.44 -8.91 11.67
C VAL A 45 15.62 -9.91 10.86
N PRO A 46 14.65 -10.63 11.47
CA PRO A 46 13.69 -11.46 10.73
C PRO A 46 12.97 -10.67 9.62
N ARG A 47 12.74 -11.26 8.44
CA ARG A 47 12.20 -10.51 7.28
C ARG A 47 10.94 -11.09 6.64
N ILE A 48 10.26 -12.06 7.25
CA ILE A 48 9.02 -12.65 6.74
C ILE A 48 7.77 -12.16 7.49
N GLY A 49 7.77 -10.91 7.93
CA GLY A 49 6.68 -10.34 8.74
C GLY A 49 5.33 -10.29 8.03
N GLY A 50 5.34 -10.22 6.70
CA GLY A 50 4.15 -10.26 5.87
C GLY A 50 3.28 -11.51 6.08
N LEU A 51 3.88 -12.64 6.43
CA LEU A 51 3.14 -13.84 6.81
C LEU A 51 2.24 -13.59 8.03
N GLY A 52 2.71 -12.83 9.02
CA GLY A 52 1.91 -12.46 10.20
C GLY A 52 0.74 -11.55 9.85
N ILE A 53 0.96 -10.57 8.97
CA ILE A 53 -0.10 -9.67 8.46
C ILE A 53 -1.15 -10.47 7.68
N TYR A 54 -0.72 -11.32 6.77
CA TYR A 54 -1.60 -12.16 5.94
C TYR A 54 -2.46 -13.10 6.80
N LEU A 55 -1.85 -13.84 7.73
CA LEU A 55 -2.58 -14.76 8.61
C LEU A 55 -3.60 -14.02 9.48
N ALA A 56 -3.27 -12.83 9.96
CA ALA A 56 -4.17 -11.99 10.74
C ALA A 56 -5.36 -11.49 9.92
N PHE A 57 -5.11 -11.01 8.71
CA PHE A 57 -6.15 -10.63 7.78
C PHE A 57 -7.05 -11.83 7.42
N LEU A 58 -6.46 -12.95 7.03
CA LEU A 58 -7.20 -14.16 6.65
C LEU A 58 -8.07 -14.66 7.81
N ALA A 59 -7.54 -14.75 9.03
CA ALA A 59 -8.31 -15.17 10.21
C ALA A 59 -9.51 -14.24 10.47
N SER A 60 -9.33 -12.93 10.32
CA SER A 60 -10.40 -11.94 10.44
C SER A 60 -11.48 -12.16 9.39
N MET A 61 -11.09 -12.33 8.12
CA MET A 61 -12.04 -12.54 7.03
C MET A 61 -12.79 -13.87 7.17
N LEU A 62 -12.12 -14.95 7.53
CA LEU A 62 -12.77 -16.25 7.77
C LEU A 62 -13.86 -16.16 8.84
N VAL A 63 -13.60 -15.41 9.94
CA VAL A 63 -14.60 -15.22 10.98
C VAL A 63 -15.76 -14.36 10.48
N VAL A 64 -15.49 -13.19 9.91
CA VAL A 64 -16.55 -12.25 9.52
C VAL A 64 -17.41 -12.83 8.39
N LEU A 65 -16.79 -13.41 7.36
CA LEU A 65 -17.52 -13.96 6.22
C LEU A 65 -18.32 -15.22 6.57
N SER A 66 -18.03 -15.88 7.68
CA SER A 66 -18.78 -17.09 8.10
C SER A 66 -20.22 -16.80 8.54
N TYR A 67 -20.56 -15.56 8.91
CA TYR A 67 -21.90 -15.18 9.37
C TYR A 67 -22.47 -13.93 8.71
N ALA A 68 -21.65 -13.10 8.06
CA ALA A 68 -22.11 -11.90 7.38
C ALA A 68 -22.52 -12.27 5.92
N PRO A 69 -23.80 -12.15 5.55
CA PRO A 69 -24.20 -12.37 4.18
C PRO A 69 -23.62 -11.25 3.28
N ILE A 70 -22.97 -11.64 2.20
CA ILE A 70 -22.46 -10.73 1.17
C ILE A 70 -23.21 -11.04 -0.13
N ASP A 71 -23.47 -10.02 -0.93
CA ASP A 71 -23.99 -10.18 -2.28
C ASP A 71 -23.12 -11.16 -3.07
N PRO A 72 -23.70 -12.14 -3.80
CA PRO A 72 -22.91 -13.14 -4.51
C PRO A 72 -21.92 -12.57 -5.53
N GLU A 73 -22.26 -11.47 -6.22
CA GLU A 73 -21.36 -10.81 -7.16
C GLU A 73 -20.16 -10.21 -6.44
N VAL A 74 -20.41 -9.49 -5.34
CA VAL A 74 -19.34 -8.91 -4.50
C VAL A 74 -18.51 -10.02 -3.86
N SER A 75 -19.13 -11.12 -3.43
CA SER A 75 -18.42 -12.28 -2.88
C SER A 75 -17.41 -12.86 -3.87
N PHE A 76 -17.81 -12.98 -5.15
CA PHE A 76 -16.94 -13.47 -6.22
C PHE A 76 -15.73 -12.54 -6.43
N GLU A 77 -15.93 -11.22 -6.50
CA GLU A 77 -14.84 -10.24 -6.62
C GLU A 77 -13.88 -10.30 -5.42
N LEU A 78 -14.41 -10.44 -4.19
CA LEU A 78 -13.63 -10.55 -2.97
C LEU A 78 -12.85 -11.86 -2.86
N GLU A 79 -13.43 -12.98 -3.33
CA GLU A 79 -12.73 -14.24 -3.45
C GLU A 79 -11.52 -14.09 -4.39
N GLY A 80 -11.68 -13.44 -5.53
CA GLY A 80 -10.58 -13.11 -6.44
C GLY A 80 -9.49 -12.28 -5.79
N LEU A 81 -9.87 -11.28 -5.01
CA LEU A 81 -8.92 -10.44 -4.26
C LEU A 81 -8.13 -11.28 -3.23
N MET A 82 -8.79 -12.20 -2.52
CA MET A 82 -8.13 -13.09 -1.55
C MET A 82 -7.21 -14.11 -2.24
N VAL A 83 -7.64 -14.70 -3.36
CA VAL A 83 -6.81 -15.62 -4.15
C VAL A 83 -5.56 -14.92 -4.68
N GLY A 84 -5.72 -13.76 -5.32
CA GLY A 84 -4.59 -12.98 -5.82
C GLY A 84 -3.67 -12.50 -4.69
N GLY A 85 -4.23 -12.06 -3.55
CA GLY A 85 -3.47 -11.71 -2.36
C GLY A 85 -2.65 -12.88 -1.81
N THR A 86 -3.20 -14.09 -1.84
CA THR A 86 -2.47 -15.31 -1.46
C THR A 86 -1.30 -15.60 -2.40
N LEU A 87 -1.50 -15.44 -3.73
CA LEU A 87 -0.44 -15.58 -4.72
C LEU A 87 0.68 -14.55 -4.50
N ILE A 88 0.32 -13.31 -4.18
CA ILE A 88 1.30 -12.25 -3.86
C ILE A 88 2.10 -12.57 -2.60
N VAL A 89 1.45 -13.07 -1.54
CA VAL A 89 2.16 -13.50 -0.31
C VAL A 89 3.09 -14.65 -0.61
N ALA A 90 2.65 -15.65 -1.38
CA ALA A 90 3.50 -16.77 -1.78
C ALA A 90 4.73 -16.30 -2.58
N LEU A 91 4.54 -15.42 -3.57
CA LEU A 91 5.60 -14.79 -4.34
C LEU A 91 6.58 -14.03 -3.44
N GLY A 92 6.06 -13.20 -2.54
CA GLY A 92 6.86 -12.41 -1.60
C GLY A 92 7.62 -13.26 -0.60
N LEU A 93 7.04 -14.36 -0.10
CA LEU A 93 7.75 -15.30 0.76
C LEU A 93 8.92 -15.97 0.01
N VAL A 94 8.70 -16.41 -1.24
CA VAL A 94 9.79 -16.93 -2.05
C VAL A 94 10.89 -15.88 -2.23
N ASP A 95 10.53 -14.62 -2.48
CA ASP A 95 11.50 -13.52 -2.60
C ASP A 95 12.25 -13.27 -1.29
N ASP A 96 11.55 -13.27 -0.16
CA ASP A 96 12.14 -13.08 1.17
C ASP A 96 13.20 -14.14 1.51
N TYR A 97 13.11 -15.35 0.94
CA TYR A 97 14.12 -16.39 1.10
C TYR A 97 15.21 -16.38 0.02
N THR A 98 14.88 -16.03 -1.23
CA THR A 98 15.75 -16.29 -2.40
C THR A 98 16.27 -15.02 -3.08
N ASN A 99 15.73 -13.83 -2.76
CA ASN A 99 15.99 -12.54 -3.41
C ASN A 99 15.82 -12.66 -4.95
N LEU A 100 14.58 -12.80 -5.40
CA LEU A 100 14.22 -12.97 -6.81
C LEU A 100 14.65 -11.77 -7.67
N PRO A 101 15.02 -12.00 -8.93
CA PRO A 101 15.22 -10.90 -9.87
C PRO A 101 13.94 -10.07 -10.06
N ALA A 102 14.08 -8.75 -10.20
CA ALA A 102 12.94 -7.81 -10.31
C ALA A 102 11.97 -8.20 -11.45
N LYS A 103 12.47 -8.75 -12.56
CA LYS A 103 11.63 -9.21 -13.68
C LYS A 103 10.71 -10.37 -13.27
N VAL A 104 11.23 -11.32 -12.46
CA VAL A 104 10.45 -12.46 -11.97
C VAL A 104 9.35 -12.02 -11.04
N LYS A 105 9.68 -11.10 -10.11
CA LYS A 105 8.68 -10.46 -9.22
C LYS A 105 7.59 -9.76 -10.02
N LEU A 106 7.96 -8.95 -11.01
CA LEU A 106 7.01 -8.24 -11.85
C LEU A 106 6.07 -9.20 -12.59
N VAL A 107 6.59 -10.28 -13.17
CA VAL A 107 5.75 -11.28 -13.84
C VAL A 107 4.79 -11.95 -12.84
N GLY A 108 5.26 -12.33 -11.65
CA GLY A 108 4.39 -12.90 -10.62
C GLY A 108 3.29 -11.94 -10.16
N GLN A 109 3.61 -10.65 -10.01
CA GLN A 109 2.62 -9.61 -9.69
C GLN A 109 1.59 -9.43 -10.81
N ILE A 110 2.02 -9.44 -12.08
CA ILE A 110 1.11 -9.36 -13.23
C ILE A 110 0.18 -10.59 -13.26
N VAL A 111 0.70 -11.80 -13.00
CA VAL A 111 -0.12 -13.01 -12.93
C VAL A 111 -1.16 -12.92 -11.81
N ALA A 112 -0.78 -12.52 -10.61
CA ALA A 112 -1.70 -12.34 -9.50
C ALA A 112 -2.77 -11.26 -9.80
N ALA A 113 -2.38 -10.15 -10.43
CA ALA A 113 -3.31 -9.10 -10.86
C ALA A 113 -4.24 -9.60 -11.97
N ALA A 114 -3.73 -10.39 -12.93
CA ALA A 114 -4.53 -10.97 -14.01
C ALA A 114 -5.57 -11.98 -13.50
N VAL A 115 -5.24 -12.73 -12.45
CA VAL A 115 -6.23 -13.59 -11.78
C VAL A 115 -7.42 -12.77 -11.29
N LEU A 116 -7.18 -11.65 -10.62
CA LEU A 116 -8.26 -10.77 -10.14
C LEU A 116 -9.01 -10.10 -11.31
N VAL A 117 -8.28 -9.52 -12.25
CA VAL A 117 -8.86 -8.67 -13.32
C VAL A 117 -9.59 -9.49 -14.36
N ILE A 118 -9.00 -10.62 -14.78
CA ILE A 118 -9.54 -11.47 -15.87
C ILE A 118 -10.34 -12.63 -15.30
N GLY A 119 -9.85 -13.27 -14.23
CA GLY A 119 -10.50 -14.43 -13.64
C GLY A 119 -11.73 -14.11 -12.83
N PHE A 120 -11.76 -12.94 -12.17
CA PHE A 120 -12.84 -12.50 -11.30
C PHE A 120 -13.50 -11.18 -11.75
N ASP A 121 -13.23 -10.75 -12.98
CA ASP A 121 -13.84 -9.60 -13.67
C ASP A 121 -13.77 -8.27 -12.91
N VAL A 122 -12.73 -8.06 -12.08
CA VAL A 122 -12.50 -6.83 -11.34
C VAL A 122 -11.73 -5.84 -12.20
N ARG A 123 -12.43 -4.83 -12.76
CA ARG A 123 -11.78 -3.87 -13.67
C ARG A 123 -12.36 -2.45 -13.53
N ILE A 124 -11.56 -1.48 -13.91
CA ILE A 124 -11.95 -0.08 -14.01
C ILE A 124 -12.53 0.13 -15.40
N ASP A 125 -13.86 0.07 -15.53
CA ASP A 125 -14.52 0.21 -16.84
C ASP A 125 -14.65 1.67 -17.27
N PHE A 126 -14.72 2.60 -16.34
CA PHE A 126 -14.83 4.04 -16.61
C PHE A 126 -14.11 4.87 -15.57
N ILE A 127 -13.79 6.10 -15.94
CA ILE A 127 -13.29 7.16 -15.06
C ILE A 127 -14.30 8.30 -15.12
N THR A 128 -14.73 8.80 -13.97
CA THR A 128 -15.63 9.96 -13.92
C THR A 128 -14.79 11.24 -13.98
N ASP A 129 -15.13 12.14 -14.85
CA ASP A 129 -14.49 13.43 -14.93
C ASP A 129 -14.99 14.38 -13.80
N PRO A 130 -14.28 15.49 -13.52
CA PRO A 130 -14.70 16.43 -12.49
C PRO A 130 -16.05 17.13 -12.75
N PHE A 131 -16.60 17.02 -13.94
CA PHE A 131 -17.89 17.62 -14.34
C PHE A 131 -19.05 16.62 -14.27
N GLY A 132 -18.76 15.33 -14.00
CA GLY A 132 -19.75 14.27 -13.80
C GLY A 132 -19.97 13.40 -15.03
N ASP A 133 -19.23 13.59 -16.13
CA ASP A 133 -19.30 12.73 -17.32
C ASP A 133 -18.46 11.45 -17.12
N TYR A 134 -18.85 10.38 -17.79
CA TYR A 134 -18.17 9.09 -17.75
C TYR A 134 -17.29 8.91 -18.98
N LEU A 135 -15.99 8.72 -18.78
CA LEU A 135 -15.04 8.27 -19.79
C LEU A 135 -14.89 6.76 -19.71
N PHE A 136 -15.54 6.03 -20.63
CA PHE A 136 -15.41 4.57 -20.71
C PHE A 136 -14.07 4.16 -21.28
N LEU A 137 -13.38 3.24 -20.60
CA LEU A 137 -12.04 2.77 -20.98
C LEU A 137 -12.08 1.66 -22.05
N GLU A 138 -13.22 1.00 -22.21
CA GLU A 138 -13.41 -0.09 -23.17
C GLU A 138 -12.26 -1.12 -23.14
N TRP A 139 -11.52 -1.29 -24.26
CA TRP A 139 -10.39 -2.22 -24.33
C TRP A 139 -9.21 -1.82 -23.42
N LEU A 140 -9.12 -0.58 -22.98
CA LEU A 140 -8.11 -0.11 -22.02
C LEU A 140 -8.43 -0.50 -20.57
N ALA A 141 -9.64 -0.96 -20.25
CA ALA A 141 -10.06 -1.30 -18.89
C ALA A 141 -9.12 -2.33 -18.24
N ILE A 142 -8.85 -3.43 -18.94
CA ILE A 142 -7.94 -4.48 -18.44
C ILE A 142 -6.50 -3.95 -18.24
N PRO A 143 -5.82 -3.38 -19.25
CA PRO A 143 -4.45 -2.91 -19.06
C PRO A 143 -4.33 -1.77 -18.03
N ALA A 144 -5.32 -0.87 -17.94
CA ALA A 144 -5.35 0.18 -16.93
C ALA A 144 -5.47 -0.39 -15.50
N THR A 145 -6.36 -1.38 -15.31
CA THR A 145 -6.53 -2.02 -14.01
C THR A 145 -5.29 -2.84 -13.60
N LEU A 146 -4.69 -3.59 -14.54
CA LEU A 146 -3.42 -4.28 -14.28
C LEU A 146 -2.31 -3.31 -13.89
N PHE A 147 -2.18 -2.20 -14.61
CA PHE A 147 -1.21 -1.15 -14.30
C PHE A 147 -1.45 -0.57 -12.91
N TRP A 148 -2.72 -0.30 -12.54
CA TRP A 148 -3.10 0.19 -11.23
C TRP A 148 -2.68 -0.77 -10.11
N ILE A 149 -3.08 -2.04 -10.22
CA ILE A 149 -2.81 -3.04 -9.17
C ILE A 149 -1.30 -3.29 -9.03
N VAL A 150 -0.61 -3.55 -10.13
CA VAL A 150 0.83 -3.82 -10.12
C VAL A 150 1.62 -2.57 -9.72
N GLY A 151 1.21 -1.40 -10.19
CA GLY A 151 1.81 -0.12 -9.85
C GLY A 151 1.75 0.15 -8.35
N LEU A 152 0.57 0.05 -7.73
CA LEU A 152 0.41 0.26 -6.29
C LEU A 152 1.10 -0.82 -5.46
N THR A 153 1.07 -2.08 -5.90
CA THR A 153 1.83 -3.17 -5.26
C THR A 153 3.32 -2.81 -5.16
N ASN A 154 3.92 -2.36 -6.26
CA ASN A 154 5.32 -1.95 -6.27
C ASN A 154 5.56 -0.65 -5.49
N THR A 155 4.65 0.29 -5.56
CA THR A 155 4.74 1.58 -4.86
C THR A 155 4.78 1.41 -3.35
N VAL A 156 3.93 0.53 -2.79
CA VAL A 156 3.95 0.20 -1.35
C VAL A 156 5.19 -0.63 -0.99
N ASN A 157 5.66 -1.51 -1.88
CA ASN A 157 6.90 -2.25 -1.67
C ASN A 157 8.12 -1.31 -1.65
N LEU A 158 8.18 -0.30 -2.51
CA LEU A 158 9.31 0.64 -2.56
C LEU A 158 9.39 1.57 -1.35
N ILE A 159 8.27 1.86 -0.66
CA ILE A 159 8.29 2.71 0.54
C ILE A 159 8.74 1.92 1.79
N ASP A 160 8.84 0.59 1.75
CA ASP A 160 9.28 -0.26 2.87
C ASP A 160 10.79 -0.19 3.11
N GLY A 161 11.31 1.02 3.21
CA GLY A 161 12.75 1.29 3.42
C GLY A 161 13.13 1.66 4.86
N LEU A 162 12.18 1.92 5.76
CA LEU A 162 12.41 2.26 7.16
C LEU A 162 11.48 1.48 8.08
N ASP A 163 11.97 1.18 9.31
CA ASP A 163 11.21 0.49 10.35
C ASP A 163 9.84 1.14 10.59
N GLY A 164 8.77 0.40 10.36
CA GLY A 164 7.38 0.82 10.57
C GLY A 164 6.78 1.67 9.44
N LEU A 165 7.56 2.14 8.47
CA LEU A 165 7.08 3.10 7.48
C LEU A 165 5.93 2.54 6.64
N ALA A 166 6.13 1.43 5.95
CA ALA A 166 5.11 0.87 5.06
C ALA A 166 3.88 0.37 5.83
N ALA A 167 4.09 -0.28 7.00
CA ALA A 167 2.98 -0.74 7.84
C ALA A 167 2.10 0.40 8.33
N GLY A 168 2.71 1.51 8.78
CA GLY A 168 1.96 2.66 9.28
C GLY A 168 1.26 3.43 8.15
N VAL A 169 1.93 3.64 7.01
CA VAL A 169 1.31 4.29 5.84
C VAL A 169 0.15 3.44 5.31
N ALA A 170 0.31 2.12 5.21
CA ALA A 170 -0.78 1.22 4.81
C ALA A 170 -1.94 1.23 5.82
N THR A 171 -1.66 1.33 7.13
CA THR A 171 -2.69 1.50 8.17
C THR A 171 -3.47 2.80 7.94
N ILE A 172 -2.78 3.93 7.72
CA ILE A 172 -3.42 5.24 7.48
C ILE A 172 -4.25 5.19 6.20
N ALA A 173 -3.72 4.63 5.11
CA ALA A 173 -4.44 4.46 3.85
C ALA A 173 -5.70 3.59 4.02
N SER A 174 -5.58 2.47 4.74
CA SER A 174 -6.71 1.59 5.04
C SER A 174 -7.80 2.31 5.85
N VAL A 175 -7.42 3.06 6.88
CA VAL A 175 -8.35 3.87 7.68
C VAL A 175 -9.02 4.95 6.83
N THR A 176 -8.28 5.59 5.92
CA THR A 176 -8.83 6.58 4.99
C THR A 176 -9.92 5.97 4.10
N ILE A 177 -9.61 4.84 3.44
CA ILE A 177 -10.56 4.16 2.56
C ILE A 177 -11.75 3.62 3.38
N PHE A 178 -11.52 3.13 4.60
CA PHE A 178 -12.55 2.72 5.54
C PHE A 178 -13.54 3.85 5.85
N LEU A 179 -13.05 5.04 6.20
CA LEU A 179 -13.89 6.19 6.51
C LEU A 179 -14.75 6.61 5.32
N VAL A 180 -14.15 6.67 4.13
CA VAL A 180 -14.87 6.98 2.89
C VAL A 180 -15.91 5.90 2.59
N ALA A 181 -15.57 4.62 2.76
CA ALA A 181 -16.51 3.53 2.56
C ALA A 181 -17.72 3.60 3.50
N LEU A 182 -17.51 4.00 4.76
CA LEU A 182 -18.60 4.23 5.72
C LEU A 182 -19.51 5.39 5.28
N GLN A 183 -18.93 6.51 4.84
CA GLN A 183 -19.70 7.66 4.35
C GLN A 183 -20.54 7.31 3.13
N GLN A 184 -20.03 6.42 2.27
CA GLN A 184 -20.74 5.99 1.06
C GLN A 184 -21.63 4.76 1.27
N GLY A 185 -21.66 4.18 2.47
CA GLY A 185 -22.47 2.99 2.77
C GLY A 185 -21.94 1.69 2.16
N ILE A 186 -20.69 1.64 1.69
CA ILE A 186 -20.08 0.47 1.04
C ILE A 186 -19.47 -0.44 2.11
N MET A 187 -20.33 -1.19 2.81
CA MET A 187 -19.97 -1.92 4.02
C MET A 187 -18.90 -2.99 3.82
N PHE A 188 -18.89 -3.71 2.69
CA PHE A 188 -17.87 -4.73 2.44
C PHE A 188 -16.46 -4.11 2.31
N VAL A 189 -16.33 -2.92 1.68
CA VAL A 189 -15.06 -2.18 1.63
C VAL A 189 -14.63 -1.76 3.04
N ALA A 190 -15.58 -1.28 3.86
CA ALA A 190 -15.30 -0.92 5.25
C ALA A 190 -14.80 -2.12 6.06
N VAL A 191 -15.39 -3.30 5.91
CA VAL A 191 -14.95 -4.52 6.61
C VAL A 191 -13.54 -4.93 6.18
N PHE A 192 -13.28 -5.01 4.87
CA PHE A 192 -11.97 -5.41 4.35
C PHE A 192 -10.86 -4.44 4.74
N THR A 193 -11.11 -3.14 4.59
CA THR A 193 -10.10 -2.12 4.95
C THR A 193 -9.87 -2.03 6.45
N ALA A 194 -10.90 -2.26 7.29
CA ALA A 194 -10.75 -2.38 8.73
C ALA A 194 -9.86 -3.59 9.11
N ALA A 195 -10.03 -4.74 8.44
CA ALA A 195 -9.19 -5.91 8.66
C ALA A 195 -7.73 -5.65 8.26
N ILE A 196 -7.50 -5.00 7.10
CA ILE A 196 -6.15 -4.62 6.65
C ILE A 196 -5.52 -3.65 7.67
N ALA A 197 -6.27 -2.63 8.11
CA ALA A 197 -5.80 -1.67 9.13
C ALA A 197 -5.45 -2.37 10.44
N GLY A 198 -6.30 -3.29 10.92
CA GLY A 198 -6.05 -4.06 12.13
C GLY A 198 -4.80 -4.94 12.02
N ALA A 199 -4.67 -5.70 10.93
CA ALA A 199 -3.51 -6.56 10.69
C ALA A 199 -2.20 -5.76 10.62
N ALA A 200 -2.19 -4.65 9.85
CA ALA A 200 -1.01 -3.79 9.72
C ALA A 200 -0.65 -3.09 11.04
N LEU A 201 -1.64 -2.59 11.80
CA LEU A 201 -1.43 -1.92 13.08
C LEU A 201 -0.92 -2.89 14.15
N GLY A 202 -1.50 -4.11 14.24
CA GLY A 202 -1.03 -5.14 15.17
C GLY A 202 0.40 -5.57 14.87
N PHE A 203 0.75 -5.72 13.59
CA PHE A 203 2.12 -5.98 13.15
C PHE A 203 3.07 -4.81 13.46
N LEU A 204 2.61 -3.56 13.30
CA LEU A 204 3.40 -2.35 13.52
C LEU A 204 4.00 -2.29 14.94
N TYR A 205 3.34 -2.88 15.93
CA TYR A 205 3.89 -3.01 17.30
C TYR A 205 5.29 -3.67 17.33
N TYR A 206 5.53 -4.64 16.44
CA TYR A 206 6.83 -5.33 16.34
C TYR A 206 7.75 -4.73 15.29
N ASN A 207 7.19 -4.01 14.32
CA ASN A 207 7.92 -3.45 13.19
C ASN A 207 8.34 -1.99 13.42
N PHE A 208 7.72 -1.24 14.38
CA PHE A 208 8.09 0.13 14.66
C PHE A 208 9.52 0.22 15.23
N ASN A 209 10.24 1.29 14.89
CA ASN A 209 11.66 1.49 15.24
C ASN A 209 11.94 1.49 16.75
N PRO A 210 12.88 0.65 17.25
CA PRO A 210 13.69 -0.32 16.50
C PRO A 210 12.93 -1.61 16.18
N ALA A 211 12.89 -2.00 14.91
CA ALA A 211 12.13 -3.15 14.47
C ALA A 211 12.67 -4.48 15.04
N ARG A 212 11.75 -5.34 15.46
CA ARG A 212 12.03 -6.74 15.87
C ARG A 212 11.84 -7.71 14.71
N ILE A 213 11.12 -7.28 13.67
CA ILE A 213 10.85 -8.01 12.44
C ILE A 213 10.56 -7.02 11.33
N PHE A 214 11.10 -7.26 10.13
CA PHE A 214 10.74 -6.53 8.91
C PHE A 214 9.54 -7.17 8.25
N MET A 215 8.78 -6.34 7.54
CA MET A 215 7.60 -6.78 6.79
C MET A 215 7.98 -7.74 5.67
N GLY A 216 9.09 -7.44 4.98
CA GLY A 216 9.54 -8.17 3.80
C GLY A 216 8.67 -7.90 2.58
N ASP A 217 9.06 -8.49 1.46
CA ASP A 217 8.34 -8.38 0.20
C ASP A 217 6.96 -9.07 0.27
N SER A 218 6.86 -10.14 1.09
CA SER A 218 5.57 -10.81 1.36
C SER A 218 4.52 -9.88 1.96
N GLY A 219 4.92 -8.95 2.85
CA GLY A 219 3.97 -8.04 3.50
C GLY A 219 3.72 -6.77 2.72
N SER A 220 4.75 -6.13 2.22
CA SER A 220 4.62 -4.85 1.50
C SER A 220 3.89 -5.01 0.18
N MET A 221 4.17 -6.07 -0.59
CA MET A 221 3.42 -6.39 -1.80
C MET A 221 1.98 -6.80 -1.49
N PHE A 222 1.74 -7.58 -0.41
CA PHE A 222 0.40 -7.95 0.01
C PHE A 222 -0.45 -6.72 0.34
N LEU A 223 0.04 -5.82 1.17
CA LEU A 223 -0.70 -4.59 1.54
C LEU A 223 -0.97 -3.72 0.31
N GLY A 224 0.02 -3.55 -0.57
CA GLY A 224 -0.16 -2.81 -1.82
C GLY A 224 -1.22 -3.42 -2.74
N TYR A 225 -1.17 -4.73 -2.93
CA TYR A 225 -2.12 -5.48 -3.76
C TYR A 225 -3.55 -5.41 -3.20
N MET A 226 -3.72 -5.65 -1.90
CA MET A 226 -5.03 -5.63 -1.25
C MET A 226 -5.66 -4.23 -1.29
N LEU A 227 -4.89 -3.19 -1.01
CA LEU A 227 -5.37 -1.80 -1.08
C LEU A 227 -5.70 -1.38 -2.51
N ALA A 228 -4.91 -1.81 -3.49
CA ALA A 228 -5.18 -1.54 -4.89
C ALA A 228 -6.46 -2.26 -5.37
N GLY A 229 -6.59 -3.56 -5.09
CA GLY A 229 -7.73 -4.35 -5.53
C GLY A 229 -9.04 -3.92 -4.87
N ILE A 230 -9.06 -3.73 -3.54
CA ILE A 230 -10.26 -3.27 -2.84
C ILE A 230 -10.67 -1.85 -3.27
N SER A 231 -9.71 -1.01 -3.68
CA SER A 231 -10.02 0.32 -4.21
C SER A 231 -10.71 0.26 -5.57
N VAL A 232 -10.37 -0.70 -6.42
CA VAL A 232 -11.07 -0.92 -7.70
C VAL A 232 -12.48 -1.42 -7.46
N ILE A 233 -12.65 -2.47 -6.64
CA ILE A 233 -13.97 -3.02 -6.30
C ILE A 233 -14.87 -1.94 -5.68
N GLY A 234 -14.32 -1.15 -4.75
CA GLY A 234 -15.04 -0.05 -4.12
C GLY A 234 -15.38 1.09 -5.09
N ALA A 235 -14.49 1.44 -6.00
CA ALA A 235 -14.71 2.51 -6.97
C ALA A 235 -15.81 2.15 -7.97
N VAL A 236 -15.83 0.92 -8.46
CA VAL A 236 -16.86 0.43 -9.41
C VAL A 236 -18.25 0.41 -8.78
N LYS A 237 -18.35 0.10 -7.48
CA LYS A 237 -19.63 0.07 -6.73
C LYS A 237 -19.99 1.44 -6.14
N SER A 238 -19.12 2.45 -6.25
CA SER A 238 -19.37 3.82 -5.76
C SER A 238 -20.08 4.65 -6.81
N ALA A 239 -21.14 5.33 -6.40
CA ALA A 239 -21.79 6.36 -7.23
C ALA A 239 -21.04 7.71 -7.25
N ALA A 240 -19.89 7.81 -6.55
CA ALA A 240 -19.19 9.07 -6.39
C ALA A 240 -18.30 9.39 -7.59
N THR A 241 -18.42 10.62 -8.09
CA THR A 241 -17.60 11.21 -9.18
C THR A 241 -16.08 11.14 -8.92
N ILE A 242 -15.68 10.97 -7.66
CA ILE A 242 -14.27 11.03 -7.21
C ILE A 242 -13.75 9.67 -6.69
N ALA A 243 -14.41 8.58 -7.06
CA ALA A 243 -14.13 7.26 -6.49
C ALA A 243 -12.66 6.81 -6.61
N LEU A 244 -11.99 7.12 -7.74
CA LEU A 244 -10.57 6.81 -7.92
C LEU A 244 -9.61 7.84 -7.29
N ILE A 245 -10.07 9.07 -7.04
CA ILE A 245 -9.23 10.10 -6.38
C ILE A 245 -8.96 9.72 -4.92
N VAL A 246 -9.93 9.10 -4.25
CA VAL A 246 -9.81 8.68 -2.85
C VAL A 246 -8.61 7.73 -2.63
N PRO A 247 -8.49 6.59 -3.32
CA PRO A 247 -7.31 5.74 -3.15
C PRO A 247 -6.01 6.37 -3.65
N ILE A 248 -6.05 7.26 -4.66
CA ILE A 248 -4.88 8.04 -5.07
C ILE A 248 -4.37 8.92 -3.94
N LEU A 249 -5.25 9.59 -3.20
CA LEU A 249 -4.86 10.42 -2.06
C LEU A 249 -4.51 9.58 -0.84
N ALA A 250 -5.27 8.52 -0.54
CA ALA A 250 -4.99 7.61 0.58
C ALA A 250 -3.58 6.99 0.48
N LEU A 251 -3.17 6.61 -0.74
CA LEU A 251 -1.85 6.10 -1.08
C LEU A 251 -0.94 7.19 -1.67
N GLY A 252 -1.28 8.45 -1.49
CA GLY A 252 -0.63 9.57 -2.18
C GLY A 252 0.86 9.69 -1.86
N LEU A 253 1.27 9.46 -0.62
CA LEU A 253 2.68 9.52 -0.25
C LEU A 253 3.52 8.47 -1.00
N PRO A 254 3.19 7.15 -0.99
CA PRO A 254 3.87 6.16 -1.80
C PRO A 254 3.88 6.47 -3.29
N ILE A 255 2.72 6.87 -3.86
CA ILE A 255 2.59 7.20 -5.29
C ILE A 255 3.53 8.36 -5.66
N LEU A 256 3.53 9.43 -4.87
CA LEU A 256 4.38 10.59 -5.11
C LEU A 256 5.87 10.26 -5.02
N ASP A 257 6.28 9.50 -3.99
CA ASP A 257 7.69 9.11 -3.81
C ASP A 257 8.19 8.28 -5.00
N THR A 258 7.39 7.31 -5.46
CA THR A 258 7.70 6.49 -6.63
C THR A 258 7.70 7.32 -7.92
N THR A 259 6.71 8.19 -8.12
CA THR A 259 6.62 9.06 -9.29
C THR A 259 7.83 10.00 -9.38
N PHE A 260 8.20 10.62 -8.27
CA PHE A 260 9.39 11.48 -8.22
C PHE A 260 10.67 10.69 -8.50
N ALA A 261 10.79 9.45 -8.03
CA ALA A 261 11.93 8.61 -8.34
C ALA A 261 12.01 8.28 -9.85
N ILE A 262 10.88 7.95 -10.48
CA ILE A 262 10.80 7.69 -11.93
C ILE A 262 11.17 8.94 -12.73
N VAL A 263 10.57 10.10 -12.42
CA VAL A 263 10.84 11.38 -13.11
C VAL A 263 12.32 11.78 -12.98
N ARG A 264 12.90 11.64 -11.79
CA ARG A 264 14.31 11.95 -11.54
C ARG A 264 15.23 11.06 -12.37
N ARG A 265 14.98 9.72 -12.40
CA ARG A 265 15.78 8.77 -13.20
C ARG A 265 15.66 9.07 -14.69
N TYR A 266 14.44 9.32 -15.17
CA TYR A 266 14.20 9.66 -16.57
C TYR A 266 14.97 10.93 -16.99
N ARG A 267 14.89 12.00 -16.18
CA ARG A 267 15.63 13.26 -16.44
C ARG A 267 17.15 13.09 -16.36
N GLY A 268 17.62 12.16 -15.52
CA GLY A 268 19.04 11.85 -15.37
C GLY A 268 19.59 10.86 -16.40
N GLY A 269 18.77 10.38 -17.35
CA GLY A 269 19.20 9.37 -18.32
C GLY A 269 19.58 8.02 -17.72
N VAL A 270 19.07 7.71 -16.50
CA VAL A 270 19.37 6.47 -15.79
C VAL A 270 18.21 5.48 -15.94
N PRO A 271 18.47 4.16 -16.09
CA PRO A 271 17.43 3.15 -16.19
C PRO A 271 16.46 3.22 -14.99
N ILE A 272 15.15 3.16 -15.27
CA ILE A 272 14.08 3.31 -14.26
C ILE A 272 14.18 2.23 -13.16
N PHE A 273 14.64 1.04 -13.49
CA PHE A 273 14.78 -0.09 -12.55
C PHE A 273 16.10 -0.10 -11.76
N LYS A 274 16.98 0.89 -11.93
CA LYS A 274 18.20 0.99 -11.13
C LYS A 274 17.86 1.43 -9.69
N PRO A 275 18.45 0.81 -8.64
CA PRO A 275 18.25 1.28 -7.27
C PRO A 275 18.57 2.78 -7.11
N ASP A 276 17.76 3.48 -6.33
CA ASP A 276 17.87 4.92 -6.12
C ASP A 276 17.82 5.26 -4.62
N LYS A 277 18.75 6.09 -4.17
CA LYS A 277 18.79 6.63 -2.81
C LYS A 277 18.07 7.98 -2.67
N GLY A 278 17.33 8.41 -3.70
CA GLY A 278 16.66 9.71 -3.71
C GLY A 278 15.23 9.68 -3.16
N HIS A 279 14.73 8.56 -2.63
CA HIS A 279 13.42 8.47 -2.00
C HIS A 279 13.27 9.46 -0.83
N LEU A 280 12.05 9.91 -0.55
CA LEU A 280 11.75 10.92 0.47
C LEU A 280 12.35 10.56 1.83
N HIS A 281 12.22 9.30 2.25
CA HIS A 281 12.76 8.84 3.52
C HIS A 281 14.30 8.98 3.60
N HIS A 282 15.04 8.69 2.53
CA HIS A 282 16.48 8.90 2.47
C HIS A 282 16.83 10.39 2.55
N ARG A 283 16.07 11.25 1.85
CA ARG A 283 16.28 12.71 1.90
C ARG A 283 16.06 13.28 3.31
N LEU A 284 15.04 12.78 4.03
CA LEU A 284 14.82 13.19 5.42
C LEU A 284 15.97 12.79 6.34
N LEU A 285 16.52 11.58 6.17
CA LEU A 285 17.70 11.15 6.93
C LEU A 285 18.94 12.00 6.59
N ASP A 286 19.14 12.33 5.31
CA ASP A 286 20.23 13.22 4.86
C ASP A 286 20.11 14.64 5.43
N LEU A 287 18.88 15.13 5.69
CA LEU A 287 18.60 16.40 6.35
C LEU A 287 18.81 16.35 7.88
N GLY A 288 19.23 15.21 8.43
CA GLY A 288 19.54 15.04 9.85
C GLY A 288 18.37 14.56 10.72
N PHE A 289 17.21 14.20 10.13
CA PHE A 289 16.14 13.58 10.88
C PHE A 289 16.54 12.18 11.34
N THR A 290 16.16 11.82 12.57
CA THR A 290 16.24 10.43 13.02
C THR A 290 15.23 9.57 12.26
N GLN A 291 15.43 8.26 12.20
CA GLN A 291 14.51 7.33 11.55
C GLN A 291 13.05 7.48 12.07
N ARG A 292 12.88 7.59 13.40
CA ARG A 292 11.54 7.82 14.00
C ARG A 292 10.91 9.13 13.55
N GLN A 293 11.67 10.21 13.52
CA GLN A 293 11.17 11.51 13.10
C GLN A 293 10.78 11.51 11.62
N ALA A 294 11.60 10.89 10.76
CA ALA A 294 11.27 10.75 9.33
C ALA A 294 9.97 9.95 9.13
N VAL A 295 9.83 8.81 9.81
CA VAL A 295 8.62 7.97 9.73
C VAL A 295 7.38 8.72 10.23
N LEU A 296 7.46 9.37 11.40
CA LEU A 296 6.33 10.15 11.95
C LEU A 296 5.94 11.32 11.05
N LEU A 297 6.90 12.03 10.45
CA LEU A 297 6.61 13.08 9.48
C LEU A 297 5.88 12.52 8.25
N MET A 298 6.31 11.36 7.73
CA MET A 298 5.66 10.70 6.61
C MET A 298 4.24 10.22 6.98
N TYR A 299 3.99 9.78 8.22
CA TYR A 299 2.63 9.49 8.71
C TYR A 299 1.75 10.73 8.74
N VAL A 300 2.27 11.87 9.19
CA VAL A 300 1.53 13.14 9.18
C VAL A 300 1.15 13.54 7.76
N ILE A 301 2.07 13.44 6.81
CA ILE A 301 1.80 13.73 5.39
C ILE A 301 0.72 12.77 4.85
N SER A 302 0.85 11.46 5.11
CA SER A 302 -0.14 10.47 4.69
C SER A 302 -1.52 10.73 5.31
N ALA A 303 -1.58 11.10 6.60
CA ALA A 303 -2.82 11.42 7.28
C ALA A 303 -3.49 12.69 6.73
N LEU A 304 -2.71 13.73 6.39
CA LEU A 304 -3.24 14.94 5.77
C LEU A 304 -3.81 14.66 4.37
N LEU A 305 -3.12 13.84 3.57
CA LEU A 305 -3.63 13.40 2.27
C LEU A 305 -4.91 12.57 2.44
N GLY A 306 -4.93 11.65 3.41
CA GLY A 306 -6.12 10.86 3.75
C GLY A 306 -7.30 11.72 4.21
N LEU A 307 -7.07 12.69 5.08
CA LEU A 307 -8.11 13.65 5.52
C LEU A 307 -8.64 14.45 4.33
N SER A 308 -7.77 14.86 3.40
CA SER A 308 -8.20 15.53 2.17
C SER A 308 -9.11 14.63 1.33
N ALA A 309 -8.79 13.31 1.24
CA ALA A 309 -9.63 12.33 0.55
C ALA A 309 -11.01 12.20 1.20
N VAL A 310 -11.08 12.13 2.54
CA VAL A 310 -12.34 12.07 3.29
C VAL A 310 -13.15 13.37 3.10
N ALA A 311 -12.50 14.52 3.13
CA ALA A 311 -13.17 15.81 2.92
C ALA A 311 -13.75 15.96 1.51
N LEU A 312 -13.10 15.37 0.49
CA LEU A 312 -13.58 15.43 -0.89
C LEU A 312 -14.94 14.77 -1.10
N THR A 313 -15.30 13.79 -0.27
CA THR A 313 -16.59 13.08 -0.38
C THR A 313 -17.76 13.90 0.16
N GLU A 314 -17.50 14.95 0.96
CA GLU A 314 -18.51 15.78 1.61
C GLU A 314 -18.76 17.11 0.87
N VAL A 315 -17.89 17.49 -0.09
CA VAL A 315 -17.95 18.81 -0.73
C VAL A 315 -18.44 18.74 -2.17
N SER A 316 -19.02 19.85 -2.65
CA SER A 316 -19.40 19.96 -4.07
C SER A 316 -18.18 19.93 -5.00
N GLY A 317 -18.37 19.51 -6.27
CA GLY A 317 -17.29 19.33 -7.24
C GLY A 317 -16.34 20.52 -7.39
N GLN A 318 -16.84 21.77 -7.29
CA GLN A 318 -16.00 22.98 -7.39
C GLN A 318 -15.03 23.09 -6.20
N PHE A 319 -15.50 22.83 -4.97
CA PHE A 319 -14.64 22.82 -3.78
C PHE A 319 -13.70 21.60 -3.79
N ALA A 320 -14.14 20.46 -4.32
CA ALA A 320 -13.28 19.30 -4.51
C ALA A 320 -12.06 19.62 -5.39
N ILE A 321 -12.27 20.28 -6.53
CA ILE A 321 -11.18 20.73 -7.41
C ILE A 321 -10.23 21.67 -6.64
N LEU A 322 -10.76 22.61 -5.87
CA LEU A 322 -9.93 23.52 -5.07
C LEU A 322 -9.05 22.76 -4.05
N ILE A 323 -9.63 21.80 -3.32
CA ILE A 323 -8.87 20.95 -2.37
C ILE A 323 -7.75 20.21 -3.09
N VAL A 324 -8.04 19.55 -4.21
CA VAL A 324 -7.03 18.83 -5.01
C VAL A 324 -5.92 19.79 -5.46
N CYS A 325 -6.27 20.97 -6.01
CA CYS A 325 -5.28 21.96 -6.42
C CYS A 325 -4.38 22.43 -5.26
N VAL A 326 -4.96 22.68 -4.08
CA VAL A 326 -4.19 23.06 -2.89
C VAL A 326 -3.27 21.95 -2.44
N VAL A 327 -3.76 20.70 -2.38
CA VAL A 327 -2.96 19.53 -2.01
C VAL A 327 -1.79 19.36 -2.97
N VAL A 328 -2.05 19.41 -4.29
CA VAL A 328 -1.01 19.30 -5.32
C VAL A 328 0.02 20.43 -5.18
N ALA A 329 -0.42 21.67 -4.98
CA ALA A 329 0.47 22.82 -4.80
C ALA A 329 1.37 22.65 -3.56
N VAL A 330 0.79 22.26 -2.42
CA VAL A 330 1.54 22.02 -1.17
C VAL A 330 2.57 20.91 -1.35
N VAL A 331 2.19 19.80 -1.99
CA VAL A 331 3.08 18.67 -2.28
C VAL A 331 4.23 19.10 -3.18
N LEU A 332 3.96 19.80 -4.29
CA LEU A 332 4.99 20.24 -5.23
C LEU A 332 5.95 21.26 -4.60
N LEU A 333 5.44 22.20 -3.80
CA LEU A 333 6.25 23.17 -3.07
C LEU A 333 7.12 22.50 -2.01
N GLY A 334 6.55 21.55 -1.27
CA GLY A 334 7.27 20.74 -0.28
C GLY A 334 8.38 19.91 -0.94
N ALA A 335 8.07 19.21 -2.02
CA ALA A 335 9.03 18.42 -2.80
C ALA A 335 10.19 19.26 -3.35
N LYS A 336 9.89 20.47 -3.87
CA LYS A 336 10.90 21.43 -4.30
C LYS A 336 11.80 21.88 -3.16
N LYS A 337 11.22 22.22 -2.00
CA LYS A 337 11.96 22.68 -0.81
C LYS A 337 12.89 21.61 -0.24
N ILE A 338 12.47 20.33 -0.26
CA ILE A 338 13.26 19.18 0.21
C ILE A 338 14.32 18.77 -0.85
N GLY A 339 14.28 19.33 -2.06
CA GLY A 339 15.24 19.04 -3.12
C GLY A 339 15.03 17.66 -3.79
N ILE A 340 13.81 17.11 -3.75
CA ILE A 340 13.49 15.77 -4.29
C ILE A 340 13.80 15.67 -5.79
N PHE A 341 13.72 16.78 -6.54
CA PHE A 341 13.98 16.83 -7.99
C PHE A 341 15.47 16.88 -8.36
N HIS A 342 16.36 17.11 -7.39
CA HIS A 342 17.79 17.19 -7.68
C HIS A 342 18.42 15.78 -7.59
N MET A 343 19.14 15.38 -8.63
CA MET A 343 20.03 14.22 -8.55
C MET A 343 21.12 14.56 -7.51
N LYS A 344 21.31 13.68 -6.52
CA LYS A 344 22.51 13.72 -5.70
C LYS A 344 23.60 13.22 -6.62
N ASP A 345 24.52 14.11 -7.03
CA ASP A 345 25.72 13.67 -7.74
C ASP A 345 26.33 12.56 -6.89
N SER A 346 26.35 11.35 -7.47
CA SER A 346 27.17 10.28 -6.90
C SER A 346 28.61 10.74 -7.10
N VAL A 347 29.11 11.46 -6.10
CA VAL A 347 30.54 11.77 -6.00
C VAL A 347 31.24 10.43 -6.13
N HIS A 348 32.02 10.32 -7.19
CA HIS A 348 32.98 9.29 -7.44
C HIS A 348 33.83 9.10 -6.17
N GLU A 349 33.57 8.03 -5.44
CA GLU A 349 34.56 7.43 -4.58
C GLU A 349 35.02 6.16 -5.28
N HIS A 350 36.26 6.29 -5.77
CA HIS A 350 37.09 5.22 -6.33
C HIS A 350 37.43 4.15 -5.27
#